data_860e97729df756f36d84cc327eede960
#
_entry.id   860e97729df756f36d84cc327eede960
#
_cell.length_a   1.000
_cell.length_b   1.000
_cell.length_c   1.000
_cell.angle_alpha   90.00
_cell.angle_beta   90.00
_cell.angle_gamma   90.00
#
_symmetry.space_group_name_H-M   'P 1'
#
loop_
_entity.id
_entity.type
_entity.pdbx_description
1 polymer ?
#
loop_
_entity_poly.entity_id
_entity_poly.type
_entity_poly.pdbx_seq_one_letter_code
_entity_poly.pdbx_strand_id
1 'polypeptide(L)'
;MAEDKWNVKGLRGSVLEELINYTNEKYRQQKLALVQKIPTSIKPVRFDKTKRHITLAYFDQKSTVDYIGVVQGIPICFDAKECAKDIFPLQNIHEHQVEFMRQYEEQGGSVFC
;
A
#
# COMPACT_ATOMS: atom_id res chain seq x y z
N MET A 1 -12.41 -1.78 21.35
CA MET A 1 -11.51 -2.73 22.02
C MET A 1 -10.45 -3.21 21.08
N ALA A 2 -9.19 -3.24 21.54
CA ALA A 2 -8.08 -3.68 20.72
C ALA A 2 -8.21 -5.13 20.25
N GLU A 3 -8.81 -5.97 21.08
CA GLU A 3 -9.01 -7.39 20.76
C GLU A 3 -9.95 -7.61 19.59
N ASP A 4 -10.96 -6.78 19.46
CA ASP A 4 -11.93 -6.89 18.37
C ASP A 4 -11.29 -6.56 17.01
N LYS A 5 -10.29 -5.70 17.00
CA LYS A 5 -9.58 -5.34 15.78
C LYS A 5 -8.81 -6.52 15.18
N TRP A 6 -8.27 -7.37 16.03
CA TRP A 6 -7.48 -8.52 15.58
C TRP A 6 -8.34 -9.61 14.94
N ASN A 7 -9.61 -9.66 15.31
CA ASN A 7 -10.54 -10.67 14.83
C ASN A 7 -11.29 -10.24 13.57
N VAL A 8 -11.20 -8.98 13.20
CA VAL A 8 -11.87 -8.46 12.01
C VAL A 8 -10.98 -8.69 10.79
N LYS A 9 -11.48 -9.48 9.84
CA LYS A 9 -10.73 -9.91 8.65
C LYS A 9 -10.12 -8.74 7.88
N GLY A 10 -10.83 -7.61 7.75
CA GLY A 10 -10.34 -6.44 7.04
C GLY A 10 -9.22 -5.68 7.75
N LEU A 11 -8.97 -5.96 9.04
CA LEU A 11 -7.95 -5.27 9.82
C LEU A 11 -6.63 -6.02 9.88
N ARG A 12 -6.56 -7.24 9.37
CA ARG A 12 -5.29 -7.99 9.32
C ARG A 12 -4.27 -7.29 8.43
N GLY A 13 -4.72 -6.80 7.27
CA GLY A 13 -3.87 -6.03 6.38
C GLY A 13 -3.36 -4.74 7.04
N SER A 14 -4.18 -4.12 7.89
CA SER A 14 -3.80 -2.90 8.61
C SER A 14 -2.68 -3.16 9.62
N VAL A 15 -2.67 -4.32 10.27
CA VAL A 15 -1.59 -4.70 11.20
C VAL A 15 -0.29 -4.88 10.46
N LEU A 16 -0.29 -5.57 9.34
CA LEU A 16 0.89 -5.74 8.50
C LEU A 16 1.40 -4.38 8.03
N GLU A 17 0.51 -3.51 7.57
CA GLU A 17 0.87 -2.17 7.11
C GLU A 17 1.49 -1.34 8.24
N GLU A 18 0.97 -1.44 9.45
CA GLU A 18 1.55 -0.75 10.61
C GLU A 18 2.98 -1.19 10.87
N LEU A 19 3.24 -2.49 10.80
CA LEU A 19 4.59 -3.03 10.96
C LEU A 19 5.53 -2.54 9.87
N ILE A 20 5.08 -2.54 8.64
CA ILE A 20 5.87 -2.06 7.51
C ILE A 20 6.15 -0.57 7.66
N ASN A 21 5.14 0.22 8.01
CA ASN A 21 5.30 1.66 8.19
C ASN A 21 6.28 1.98 9.31
N TYR A 22 6.23 1.24 10.40
CA TYR A 22 7.16 1.39 11.53
C TYR A 22 8.59 1.07 11.10
N THR A 23 8.77 -0.02 10.37
CA THR A 23 10.08 -0.42 9.84
C THR A 23 10.62 0.61 8.85
N ASN A 24 9.77 1.10 7.97
CA ASN A 24 10.14 2.12 6.98
C ASN A 24 10.60 3.40 7.66
N GLU A 25 9.95 3.80 8.74
CA GLU A 25 10.33 4.98 9.49
C GLU A 25 11.70 4.81 10.14
N LYS A 26 11.99 3.63 10.68
CA LYS A 26 13.32 3.33 11.22
C LYS A 26 14.40 3.40 10.14
N TYR A 27 14.14 2.84 8.97
CA TYR A 27 15.09 2.88 7.87
C TYR A 27 15.33 4.31 7.40
N ARG A 28 14.28 5.13 7.38
CA ARG A 28 14.40 6.54 7.04
C ARG A 28 15.33 7.26 8.02
N GLN A 29 15.13 7.04 9.32
CA GLN A 29 15.95 7.66 10.37
C GLN A 29 17.41 7.23 10.27
N GLN A 30 17.66 5.99 9.91
CA GLN A 30 19.00 5.45 9.75
C GLN A 30 19.61 5.75 8.37
N LYS A 31 18.88 6.43 7.50
CA LYS A 31 19.31 6.76 6.14
C LYS A 31 19.60 5.53 5.28
N LEU A 32 18.92 4.43 5.54
CA LEU A 32 19.06 3.20 4.77
C LEU A 32 18.11 3.14 3.59
N ALA A 33 16.91 3.68 3.76
CA ALA A 33 15.87 3.65 2.73
C ALA A 33 14.87 4.77 2.95
N LEU A 34 14.25 5.19 1.88
CA LEU A 34 13.11 6.09 1.93
C LEU A 34 11.96 5.39 1.22
N VAL A 35 10.98 4.92 1.98
CA VAL A 35 9.84 4.17 1.47
C VAL A 35 8.57 4.85 1.96
N GLN A 36 7.65 5.08 1.05
CA GLN A 36 6.40 5.77 1.33
C GLN A 36 5.23 4.89 0.96
N LYS A 37 4.23 4.86 1.85
CA LYS A 37 2.97 4.22 1.54
C LYS A 37 2.20 5.11 0.57
N ILE A 38 1.64 4.49 -0.48
CA ILE A 38 0.76 5.19 -1.41
C ILE A 38 -0.64 5.16 -0.82
N PRO A 39 -1.26 6.33 -0.57
CA PRO A 39 -2.60 6.39 -0.02
C PRO A 39 -3.61 5.76 -0.97
N THR A 40 -4.68 5.23 -0.40
CA THR A 40 -5.81 4.75 -1.19
C THR A 40 -6.41 5.91 -1.96
N SER A 41 -6.49 5.77 -3.27
CA SER A 41 -7.12 6.78 -4.12
C SER A 41 -8.60 6.82 -3.91
N ILE A 42 -9.15 8.04 -3.81
CA ILE A 42 -10.60 8.26 -3.75
C ILE A 42 -11.00 9.27 -4.82
N LYS A 43 -12.22 9.13 -5.32
CA LYS A 43 -12.84 10.12 -6.22
C LYS A 43 -13.89 10.89 -5.44
N PRO A 44 -13.67 12.16 -5.11
CA PRO A 44 -14.68 12.96 -4.44
C PRO A 44 -15.82 13.26 -5.41
N VAL A 45 -17.05 13.06 -4.96
CA VAL A 45 -18.27 13.34 -5.72
C VAL A 45 -18.96 14.58 -5.18
N ARG A 46 -19.01 14.70 -3.87
CA ARG A 46 -19.59 15.85 -3.20
C ARG A 46 -18.65 16.32 -2.11
N PHE A 47 -18.60 17.62 -1.94
CA PHE A 47 -17.81 18.21 -0.88
C PHE A 47 -18.49 19.48 -0.37
N ASP A 48 -18.23 19.79 0.89
CA ASP A 48 -18.71 21.01 1.54
C ASP A 48 -17.60 22.06 1.43
N LYS A 49 -17.81 23.06 0.59
CA LYS A 49 -16.80 24.11 0.33
C LYS A 49 -16.55 24.97 1.58
N THR A 50 -17.56 25.17 2.40
CA THR A 50 -17.44 25.99 3.60
C THR A 50 -16.58 25.32 4.65
N LYS A 51 -16.80 24.03 4.90
CA LYS A 51 -16.07 23.25 5.88
C LYS A 51 -14.83 22.56 5.30
N ARG A 52 -14.67 22.60 3.98
CA ARG A 52 -13.58 21.96 3.25
C ARG A 52 -13.53 20.45 3.50
N HIS A 53 -14.69 19.82 3.54
CA HIS A 53 -14.84 18.39 3.75
C HIS A 53 -15.37 17.71 2.51
N ILE A 54 -14.94 16.48 2.29
CA ILE A 54 -15.54 15.59 1.30
C ILE A 54 -16.71 14.88 1.97
N THR A 55 -17.93 15.06 1.44
CA THR A 55 -19.12 14.44 2.01
C THR A 55 -19.50 13.14 1.32
N LEU A 56 -19.03 12.91 0.10
CA LEU A 56 -19.24 11.67 -0.62
C LEU A 56 -18.07 11.42 -1.55
N ALA A 57 -17.49 10.23 -1.47
CA ALA A 57 -16.39 9.81 -2.34
C ALA A 57 -16.51 8.32 -2.60
N TYR A 58 -15.94 7.88 -3.71
CA TYR A 58 -15.80 6.47 -4.05
C TYR A 58 -14.33 6.10 -4.08
N PHE A 59 -14.02 4.85 -3.71
CA PHE A 59 -12.68 4.33 -3.87
C PHE A 59 -12.36 4.17 -5.34
N ASP A 60 -11.18 4.64 -5.73
CA ASP A 60 -10.67 4.41 -7.07
C ASP A 60 -10.04 3.01 -7.08
N GLN A 61 -10.57 2.13 -7.92
CA GLN A 61 -10.10 0.74 -8.00
C GLN A 61 -8.79 0.57 -8.76
N LYS A 62 -8.27 1.65 -9.31
CA LYS A 62 -7.03 1.61 -10.10
C LYS A 62 -5.79 1.98 -9.30
N SER A 63 -5.73 1.56 -8.04
CA SER A 63 -4.52 1.72 -7.25
C SER A 63 -3.39 0.87 -7.84
N THR A 64 -2.17 1.39 -7.79
CA THR A 64 -1.02 0.68 -8.35
C THR A 64 -0.43 -0.31 -7.34
N VAL A 65 0.47 0.18 -6.50
CA VAL A 65 1.11 -0.62 -5.46
C VAL A 65 0.93 0.07 -4.12
N ASP A 66 1.15 -0.66 -3.04
CA ASP A 66 0.98 -0.10 -1.70
C ASP A 66 2.14 0.78 -1.27
N TYR A 67 3.34 0.49 -1.72
CA TYR A 67 4.55 1.18 -1.29
C TYR A 67 5.47 1.46 -2.46
N ILE A 68 6.14 2.61 -2.41
CA ILE A 68 7.15 3.00 -3.39
C ILE A 68 8.29 3.70 -2.65
N GLY A 69 9.50 3.50 -3.12
CA GLY A 69 10.63 4.15 -2.47
C GLY A 69 11.95 3.91 -3.17
N VAL A 70 13.02 4.23 -2.43
CA VAL A 70 14.41 4.09 -2.88
C VAL A 70 15.23 3.50 -1.75
N VAL A 71 16.01 2.49 -2.06
CA VAL A 71 16.92 1.85 -1.12
C VAL A 71 18.35 1.93 -1.69
N GLN A 72 19.17 2.78 -1.09
CA GLN A 72 20.57 2.95 -1.50
C GLN A 72 20.72 3.16 -3.01
N GLY A 73 19.90 4.06 -3.55
CA GLY A 73 19.93 4.39 -4.97
C GLY A 73 19.13 3.47 -5.88
N ILE A 74 18.54 2.41 -5.34
CA ILE A 74 17.76 1.45 -6.11
C ILE A 74 16.27 1.76 -5.91
N PRO A 75 15.54 2.10 -6.99
CA PRO A 75 14.07 2.29 -6.90
C PRO A 75 13.41 0.97 -6.57
N ILE A 76 12.45 1.01 -5.64
CA ILE A 76 11.67 -0.18 -5.28
C ILE A 76 10.19 0.15 -5.24
N CYS A 77 9.36 -0.85 -5.52
CA CYS A 77 7.94 -0.79 -5.20
C CYS A 77 7.47 -2.18 -4.78
N PHE A 78 6.47 -2.21 -3.92
CA PHE A 78 5.96 -3.50 -3.46
C PHE A 78 4.53 -3.38 -2.95
N ASP A 79 3.90 -4.54 -2.91
CA ASP A 79 2.59 -4.71 -2.31
C ASP A 79 2.73 -5.53 -1.05
N ALA A 80 1.92 -5.19 -0.05
CA ALA A 80 1.84 -5.94 1.19
C ALA A 80 0.58 -6.80 1.14
N LYS A 81 0.76 -8.10 1.13
CA LYS A 81 -0.34 -9.07 1.12
C LYS A 81 -0.24 -9.95 2.35
N GLU A 82 -1.36 -10.14 3.02
CA GLU A 82 -1.45 -11.03 4.14
C GLU A 82 -2.38 -12.20 3.79
N CYS A 83 -1.94 -13.41 4.10
CA CYS A 83 -2.72 -14.60 3.82
C CYS A 83 -2.68 -15.53 5.03
N ALA A 84 -3.86 -15.94 5.52
CA ALA A 84 -3.96 -16.85 6.64
C ALA A 84 -3.73 -18.30 6.26
N LYS A 85 -3.63 -18.61 4.96
CA LYS A 85 -3.42 -19.95 4.43
C LYS A 85 -1.97 -20.14 4.02
N ASP A 86 -1.53 -21.40 4.00
CA ASP A 86 -0.16 -21.72 3.57
C ASP A 86 0.09 -21.39 2.08
N ILE A 87 -0.97 -21.39 1.29
CA ILE A 87 -0.89 -21.10 -0.14
C ILE A 87 -1.55 -19.76 -0.41
N PHE A 88 -0.81 -18.85 -1.01
CA PHE A 88 -1.33 -17.53 -1.38
C PHE A 88 -2.14 -17.64 -2.67
N PRO A 89 -3.45 -17.28 -2.67
CA PRO A 89 -4.26 -17.32 -3.87
C PRO A 89 -3.82 -16.27 -4.90
N LEU A 90 -3.57 -16.68 -6.13
CA LEU A 90 -3.15 -15.78 -7.20
C LEU A 90 -4.20 -14.71 -7.51
N GLN A 91 -5.46 -15.00 -7.25
CA GLN A 91 -6.55 -14.04 -7.44
C GLN A 91 -6.45 -12.81 -6.53
N ASN A 92 -5.60 -12.87 -5.48
CA ASN A 92 -5.35 -11.73 -4.62
C ASN A 92 -4.36 -10.73 -5.24
N ILE A 93 -3.78 -11.09 -6.37
CA ILE A 93 -2.89 -10.19 -7.12
C ILE A 93 -3.69 -9.61 -8.28
N HIS A 94 -3.83 -8.30 -8.30
CA HIS A 94 -4.61 -7.61 -9.32
C HIS A 94 -3.79 -7.36 -10.57
N GLU A 95 -4.43 -7.51 -11.72
CA GLU A 95 -3.78 -7.37 -13.01
C GLU A 95 -3.12 -6.01 -13.22
N HIS A 96 -3.77 -4.94 -12.80
CA HIS A 96 -3.21 -3.59 -12.92
C HIS A 96 -1.97 -3.39 -12.05
N GLN A 97 -1.86 -4.10 -10.93
CA GLN A 97 -0.67 -4.07 -10.07
C GLN A 97 0.49 -4.77 -10.77
N VAL A 98 0.23 -5.91 -11.37
CA VAL A 98 1.24 -6.68 -12.11
C VAL A 98 1.77 -5.84 -13.28
N GLU A 99 0.87 -5.19 -14.02
CA GLU A 99 1.27 -4.36 -15.15
C GLU A 99 2.11 -3.16 -14.71
N PHE A 100 1.74 -2.51 -13.62
CA PHE A 100 2.53 -1.43 -13.07
C PHE A 100 3.92 -1.90 -12.66
N MET A 101 4.01 -3.05 -11.98
CA MET A 101 5.28 -3.62 -11.55
C MET A 101 6.15 -3.98 -12.74
N ARG A 102 5.55 -4.53 -13.81
CA ARG A 102 6.28 -4.85 -15.03
C ARG A 102 6.91 -3.61 -15.64
N GLN A 103 6.15 -2.54 -15.77
CA GLN A 103 6.65 -1.28 -16.31
C GLN A 103 7.71 -0.66 -15.41
N TYR A 104 7.52 -0.77 -14.10
CA TYR A 104 8.48 -0.27 -13.12
C TYR A 104 9.82 -0.99 -13.24
N GLU A 105 9.77 -2.31 -13.40
CA GLU A 105 10.97 -3.14 -13.58
C GLU A 105 11.68 -2.81 -14.91
N GLU A 106 10.92 -2.54 -15.96
CA GLU A 106 11.48 -2.09 -17.24
C GLU A 106 12.30 -0.80 -17.09
N GLN A 107 11.93 0.05 -16.14
CA GLN A 107 12.66 1.28 -15.87
C GLN A 107 13.84 1.07 -14.91
N GLY A 108 14.15 -0.17 -14.56
CA GLY A 108 15.30 -0.51 -13.72
C GLY A 108 15.00 -0.60 -12.24
N GLY A 109 13.73 -0.53 -11.84
CA GLY A 109 13.35 -0.69 -10.44
C GLY A 109 13.25 -2.15 -10.02
N SER A 110 13.25 -2.38 -8.71
CA SER A 110 13.00 -3.69 -8.12
C SER A 110 11.58 -3.77 -7.59
N VAL A 111 10.91 -4.88 -7.85
CA VAL A 111 9.52 -5.08 -7.46
C VAL A 111 9.37 -6.37 -6.68
N PHE A 112 8.44 -6.38 -5.72
CA PHE A 112 8.13 -7.59 -4.96
C PHE A 112 6.76 -7.49 -4.29
N CYS A 113 6.35 -8.61 -3.76
CA CYS A 113 5.06 -8.73 -3.10
C CYS A 113 5.19 -9.54 -1.81
#